data_50601aa6185f04bacde968117244f084
#
_entry.id   50601aa6185f04bacde968117244f084
#
_cell.length_a   1.000
_cell.length_b   1.000
_cell.length_c   1.000
_cell.angle_alpha   90.00
_cell.angle_beta   90.00
_cell.angle_gamma   90.00
#
_symmetry.space_group_name_H-M   'P 1'
#
loop_
_entity.id
_entity.type
_entity.pdbx_description
1 polymer ?
#
loop_
_entity_poly.entity_id
_entity_poly.type
_entity_poly.pdbx_seq_one_letter_code
_entity_poly.pdbx_strand_id
1 'polypeptide(L)'
;MIEASKLKAGMTFETADGKLIRVLEASHHKPGKGNTIMRMKLRDVRTGSTFDTSYRPEEKFEQAIIETVPAQYLYKMDDTAYFMNTETYDQYEIPVVNVENELLYILENSDVKIQFYGTEVIGVTVPTTVELTVAETQPSIKGATVTGSGKPATMETGLVVNVPDFIEARQKLVINTAEGTYVSRA
;
A
#
# COMPACT_ATOMS: atom_id res chain seq x y z
N MET A 1 17.23 -8.30 18.88
CA MET A 1 16.00 -9.07 19.25
C MET A 1 15.00 -8.18 19.97
N ILE A 2 13.71 -8.29 19.65
CA ILE A 2 12.61 -7.55 20.26
C ILE A 2 11.57 -8.52 20.83
N GLU A 3 11.01 -8.23 21.99
CA GLU A 3 9.95 -9.05 22.57
C GLU A 3 8.59 -8.76 21.90
N ALA A 4 7.73 -9.78 21.81
CA ALA A 4 6.39 -9.64 21.25
C ALA A 4 5.59 -8.51 21.93
N SER A 5 5.77 -8.33 23.22
CA SER A 5 5.15 -7.25 24.01
C SER A 5 5.51 -5.84 23.57
N LYS A 6 6.62 -5.67 22.86
CA LYS A 6 7.13 -4.40 22.35
C LYS A 6 6.83 -4.15 20.87
N LEU A 7 6.31 -5.16 20.16
CA LEU A 7 5.91 -5.02 18.77
C LEU A 7 4.66 -4.14 18.66
N LYS A 8 4.71 -3.18 17.75
CA LYS A 8 3.64 -2.22 17.47
C LYS A 8 3.30 -2.23 15.99
N ALA A 9 2.10 -1.75 15.66
CA ALA A 9 1.70 -1.55 14.27
C ALA A 9 2.75 -0.74 13.49
N GLY A 10 3.05 -1.18 12.28
CA GLY A 10 4.08 -0.62 11.42
C GLY A 10 5.48 -1.22 11.58
N MET A 11 5.79 -1.90 12.68
CA MET A 11 7.07 -2.59 12.86
C MET A 11 7.15 -3.84 11.99
N THR A 12 8.36 -4.17 11.56
CA THR A 12 8.66 -5.40 10.81
C THR A 12 9.68 -6.22 11.58
N PHE A 13 9.47 -7.52 11.61
CA PHE A 13 10.38 -8.48 12.22
C PHE A 13 10.61 -9.69 11.32
N GLU A 14 11.71 -10.38 11.54
CA GLU A 14 12.04 -11.62 10.86
C GLU A 14 11.70 -12.81 11.75
N THR A 15 11.03 -13.80 11.17
CA THR A 15 10.74 -15.07 11.83
C THR A 15 11.92 -16.03 11.70
N ALA A 16 11.95 -17.07 12.52
CA ALA A 16 13.03 -18.07 12.50
C ALA A 16 13.17 -18.79 11.14
N ASP A 17 12.12 -18.83 10.34
CA ASP A 17 12.11 -19.38 8.97
C ASP A 17 12.44 -18.31 7.90
N GLY A 18 12.90 -17.12 8.30
CA GLY A 18 13.38 -16.06 7.40
C GLY A 18 12.28 -15.25 6.72
N LYS A 19 11.03 -15.33 7.17
CA LYS A 19 9.95 -14.49 6.64
C LYS A 19 10.00 -13.09 7.23
N LEU A 20 9.76 -12.08 6.40
CA LEU A 20 9.58 -10.70 6.82
C LEU A 20 8.11 -10.42 7.11
N ILE A 21 7.80 -10.16 8.36
CA ILE A 21 6.44 -9.98 8.84
C ILE A 21 6.25 -8.56 9.36
N ARG A 22 5.26 -7.86 8.82
CA ARG A 22 4.84 -6.53 9.30
C ARG A 22 3.65 -6.66 10.22
N VAL A 23 3.72 -5.97 11.36
CA VAL A 23 2.63 -5.86 12.31
C VAL A 23 1.62 -4.84 11.79
N LEU A 24 0.40 -5.26 11.52
CA LEU A 24 -0.72 -4.36 11.17
C LEU A 24 -1.43 -3.88 12.42
N GLU A 25 -1.72 -4.79 13.34
CA GLU A 25 -2.36 -4.50 14.62
C GLU A 25 -1.73 -5.36 15.71
N ALA A 26 -1.60 -4.82 16.91
CA ALA A 26 -1.15 -5.55 18.10
C ALA A 26 -2.00 -5.17 19.30
N SER A 27 -2.50 -6.17 20.01
CA SER A 27 -3.30 -5.98 21.23
C SER A 27 -2.89 -6.95 22.33
N HIS A 28 -2.88 -6.42 23.56
CA HIS A 28 -2.72 -7.23 24.75
C HIS A 28 -4.07 -7.85 25.16
N HIS A 29 -4.12 -9.15 25.24
CA HIS A 29 -5.28 -9.86 25.74
C HIS A 29 -4.95 -10.55 27.06
N LYS A 30 -5.60 -10.11 28.15
CA LYS A 30 -5.55 -10.77 29.47
C LYS A 30 -6.84 -11.55 29.66
N PRO A 31 -6.85 -12.88 29.44
CA PRO A 31 -7.99 -13.68 29.87
C PRO A 31 -8.09 -13.66 31.41
N GLY A 32 -9.30 -13.71 31.95
CA GLY A 32 -9.56 -13.64 33.39
C GLY A 32 -8.90 -14.74 34.25
N LYS A 33 -8.52 -15.85 33.64
CA LYS A 33 -7.65 -16.91 34.18
C LYS A 33 -6.69 -17.32 33.09
N GLY A 34 -5.39 -17.04 33.25
CA GLY A 34 -4.35 -17.45 32.32
C GLY A 34 -3.28 -16.41 32.07
N ASN A 35 -2.27 -16.78 31.30
CA ASN A 35 -1.18 -15.88 30.93
C ASN A 35 -1.64 -14.86 29.91
N THR A 36 -1.05 -13.65 29.98
CA THR A 36 -1.25 -12.61 28.96
C THR A 36 -0.76 -13.14 27.60
N ILE A 37 -1.53 -12.89 26.56
CA ILE A 37 -1.16 -13.17 25.17
C ILE A 37 -1.20 -11.90 24.35
N MET A 38 -0.31 -11.82 23.36
CA MET A 38 -0.27 -10.76 22.36
C MET A 38 -1.03 -11.26 21.12
N ARG A 39 -2.20 -10.68 20.85
CA ARG A 39 -2.91 -10.92 19.59
C ARG A 39 -2.41 -9.93 18.56
N MET A 40 -2.04 -10.43 17.40
CA MET A 40 -1.49 -9.61 16.32
C MET A 40 -2.12 -9.98 15.00
N LYS A 41 -2.46 -8.95 14.22
CA LYS A 41 -2.74 -9.07 12.80
C LYS A 41 -1.47 -8.74 12.04
N LEU A 42 -1.03 -9.69 11.25
CA LEU A 42 0.26 -9.68 10.60
C LEU A 42 0.12 -9.75 9.07
N ARG A 43 1.11 -9.21 8.38
CA ARG A 43 1.23 -9.31 6.93
C ARG A 43 2.63 -9.79 6.57
N ASP A 44 2.70 -10.85 5.78
CA ASP A 44 3.94 -11.25 5.12
C ASP A 44 4.27 -10.20 4.06
N VAL A 45 5.43 -9.56 4.20
CA VAL A 45 5.85 -8.44 3.33
C VAL A 45 6.12 -8.88 1.91
N ARG A 46 6.62 -10.12 1.72
CA ARG A 46 6.98 -10.65 0.40
C ARG A 46 5.78 -11.19 -0.36
N THR A 47 4.87 -11.88 0.31
CA THR A 47 3.70 -12.51 -0.32
C THR A 47 2.45 -11.64 -0.27
N GLY A 48 2.42 -10.64 0.62
CA GLY A 48 1.25 -9.79 0.86
C GLY A 48 0.14 -10.46 1.68
N SER A 49 0.30 -11.72 2.04
CA SER A 49 -0.70 -12.48 2.80
C SER A 49 -0.89 -11.92 4.20
N THR A 50 -2.14 -11.78 4.62
CA THR A 50 -2.51 -11.29 5.96
C THR A 50 -3.06 -12.44 6.79
N PHE A 51 -2.64 -12.53 8.05
CA PHE A 51 -3.09 -13.56 8.97
C PHE A 51 -3.10 -13.05 10.41
N ASP A 52 -3.93 -13.69 11.24
CA ASP A 52 -4.01 -13.42 12.67
C ASP A 52 -3.26 -14.49 13.44
N THR A 53 -2.52 -14.08 14.46
CA THR A 53 -1.79 -15.00 15.33
C THR A 53 -1.69 -14.46 16.75
N SER A 54 -1.23 -15.31 17.66
CA SER A 54 -1.01 -14.95 19.04
C SER A 54 0.37 -15.43 19.50
N TYR A 55 1.09 -14.54 20.17
CA TYR A 55 2.40 -14.82 20.74
C TYR A 55 2.41 -14.65 22.26
N ARG A 56 3.36 -15.27 22.92
CA ARG A 56 3.64 -14.98 24.33
C ARG A 56 4.37 -13.64 24.42
N PRO A 57 4.08 -12.80 25.44
CA PRO A 57 4.69 -11.47 25.57
C PRO A 57 6.22 -11.48 25.59
N GLU A 58 6.81 -12.52 26.16
CA GLU A 58 8.27 -12.76 26.29
C GLU A 58 8.92 -13.36 25.05
N GLU A 59 8.16 -13.78 24.04
CA GLU A 59 8.68 -14.35 22.80
C GLU A 59 9.52 -13.30 22.04
N LYS A 60 10.68 -13.70 21.57
CA LYS A 60 11.65 -12.79 20.95
C LYS A 60 11.76 -13.01 19.45
N PHE A 61 11.84 -11.91 18.73
CA PHE A 61 12.00 -11.88 17.28
C PHE A 61 13.19 -11.00 16.88
N GLU A 62 13.74 -11.25 15.72
CA GLU A 62 14.74 -10.36 15.13
C GLU A 62 14.02 -9.17 14.49
N GLN A 63 14.29 -7.95 14.96
CA GLN A 63 13.70 -6.76 14.36
C GLN A 63 14.32 -6.51 12.99
N ALA A 64 13.49 -6.43 11.96
CA ALA A 64 13.93 -6.06 10.62
C ALA A 64 13.88 -4.54 10.45
N ILE A 65 15.02 -3.94 10.10
CA ILE A 65 15.12 -2.51 9.80
C ILE A 65 14.85 -2.33 8.31
N ILE A 66 13.80 -1.59 8.00
CA ILE A 66 13.40 -1.26 6.64
C ILE A 66 13.91 0.14 6.31
N GLU A 67 14.79 0.23 5.33
CA GLU A 67 15.24 1.50 4.78
C GLU A 67 14.26 1.98 3.70
N THR A 68 14.03 3.28 3.67
CA THR A 68 13.14 3.90 2.70
C THR A 68 13.91 4.98 1.96
N VAL A 69 13.95 4.89 0.64
CA VAL A 69 14.64 5.85 -0.21
C VAL A 69 13.66 6.58 -1.13
N PRO A 70 13.86 7.87 -1.39
CA PRO A 70 13.06 8.60 -2.37
C PRO A 70 13.41 8.13 -3.78
N ALA A 71 12.39 7.92 -4.59
CA ALA A 71 12.54 7.45 -5.95
C ALA A 71 11.49 8.06 -6.87
N GLN A 72 11.71 7.90 -8.16
CA GLN A 72 10.80 8.30 -9.21
C GLN A 72 10.45 7.07 -10.06
N TYR A 73 9.18 6.88 -10.32
CA TYR A 73 8.74 5.89 -11.29
C TYR A 73 9.05 6.41 -12.70
N LEU A 74 9.81 5.65 -13.47
CA LEU A 74 10.19 6.04 -14.83
C LEU A 74 9.18 5.55 -15.86
N TYR A 75 9.12 4.24 -16.05
CA TYR A 75 8.23 3.58 -17.01
C TYR A 75 8.10 2.08 -16.72
N LYS A 76 7.19 1.45 -17.42
CA LYS A 76 7.01 0.01 -17.44
C LYS A 76 7.33 -0.52 -18.84
N MET A 77 8.10 -1.58 -18.90
CA MET A 77 8.37 -2.32 -20.13
C MET A 77 8.22 -3.83 -19.84
N ASP A 78 7.36 -4.49 -20.63
CA ASP A 78 6.98 -5.88 -20.42
C ASP A 78 6.52 -6.15 -18.97
N ASP A 79 7.16 -7.05 -18.26
CA ASP A 79 6.84 -7.44 -16.90
C ASP A 79 7.70 -6.72 -15.85
N THR A 80 8.40 -5.66 -16.23
CA THR A 80 9.32 -4.91 -15.35
C THR A 80 8.95 -3.44 -15.28
N ALA A 81 8.89 -2.92 -14.05
CA ALA A 81 8.77 -1.51 -13.77
C ALA A 81 10.13 -0.92 -13.37
N TYR A 82 10.46 0.22 -13.93
CA TYR A 82 11.75 0.90 -13.74
C TYR A 82 11.57 2.12 -12.84
N PHE A 83 12.43 2.20 -11.83
CA PHE A 83 12.46 3.29 -10.86
C PHE A 83 13.88 3.85 -10.76
N MET A 84 14.00 5.08 -10.33
CA MET A 84 15.28 5.74 -10.12
C MET A 84 15.30 6.42 -8.75
N ASN A 85 16.36 6.17 -7.98
CA ASN A 85 16.62 6.93 -6.75
C ASN A 85 16.87 8.40 -7.13
N THR A 86 16.13 9.33 -6.53
CA THR A 86 16.22 10.76 -6.87
C THR A 86 17.45 11.44 -6.27
N GLU A 87 18.15 10.80 -5.34
CA GLU A 87 19.36 11.33 -4.71
C GLU A 87 20.63 10.77 -5.36
N THR A 88 20.67 9.46 -5.61
CA THR A 88 21.87 8.78 -6.14
C THR A 88 21.80 8.52 -7.64
N TYR A 89 20.61 8.64 -8.25
CA TYR A 89 20.31 8.31 -9.65
C TYR A 89 20.49 6.84 -10.02
N ASP A 90 20.62 5.96 -9.03
CA ASP A 90 20.62 4.53 -9.26
C ASP A 90 19.25 4.07 -9.78
N GLN A 91 19.26 3.17 -10.75
CA GLN A 91 18.05 2.59 -11.32
C GLN A 91 17.75 1.24 -10.68
N TYR A 92 16.45 0.98 -10.45
CA TYR A 92 15.96 -0.27 -9.90
C TYR A 92 14.93 -0.88 -10.84
N GLU A 93 15.04 -2.17 -11.04
CA GLU A 93 14.11 -2.99 -11.78
C GLU A 93 13.25 -3.78 -10.80
N ILE A 94 11.94 -3.58 -10.84
CA ILE A 94 11.00 -4.27 -9.96
C ILE A 94 9.99 -5.01 -10.83
N PRO A 95 9.80 -6.33 -10.64
CA PRO A 95 8.78 -7.07 -11.35
C PRO A 95 7.39 -6.43 -11.16
N VAL A 96 6.65 -6.24 -12.24
CA VAL A 96 5.32 -5.61 -12.23
C VAL A 96 4.37 -6.30 -11.26
N VAL A 97 4.45 -7.63 -11.16
CA VAL A 97 3.62 -8.44 -10.24
C VAL A 97 3.77 -8.01 -8.76
N ASN A 98 4.91 -7.44 -8.40
CA ASN A 98 5.17 -6.99 -7.01
C ASN A 98 4.64 -5.57 -6.73
N VAL A 99 4.28 -4.82 -7.76
CA VAL A 99 3.86 -3.40 -7.67
C VAL A 99 2.60 -3.10 -8.47
N GLU A 100 1.83 -4.11 -8.84
CA GLU A 100 0.61 -3.95 -9.64
C GLU A 100 -0.38 -2.95 -9.04
N ASN A 101 -0.61 -3.01 -7.74
CA ASN A 101 -1.52 -2.11 -7.05
C ASN A 101 -1.00 -0.67 -7.03
N GLU A 102 0.28 -0.50 -6.79
CA GLU A 102 0.94 0.81 -6.74
C GLU A 102 0.93 1.49 -8.10
N LEU A 103 1.14 0.73 -9.18
CA LEU A 103 1.10 1.24 -10.56
C LEU A 103 -0.28 1.77 -10.99
N LEU A 104 -1.35 1.36 -10.32
CA LEU A 104 -2.69 1.92 -10.56
C LEU A 104 -2.84 3.36 -10.04
N TYR A 105 -1.93 3.83 -9.19
CA TYR A 105 -2.00 5.14 -8.56
C TYR A 105 -0.95 6.14 -9.07
N ILE A 106 0.02 5.69 -9.85
CA ILE A 106 1.15 6.52 -10.29
C ILE A 106 1.26 6.59 -11.81
N LEU A 107 1.68 7.73 -12.28
CA LEU A 107 2.05 7.98 -13.68
C LEU A 107 3.57 7.96 -13.82
N GLU A 108 4.06 7.88 -15.06
CA GLU A 108 5.48 8.06 -15.36
C GLU A 108 5.99 9.39 -14.78
N ASN A 109 7.18 9.37 -14.21
CA ASN A 109 7.84 10.46 -13.51
C ASN A 109 7.19 10.87 -12.17
N SER A 110 6.28 10.06 -11.62
CA SER A 110 5.72 10.29 -10.28
C SER A 110 6.72 9.96 -9.18
N ASP A 111 6.70 10.76 -8.11
CA ASP A 111 7.51 10.52 -6.92
C ASP A 111 6.91 9.38 -6.09
N VAL A 112 7.77 8.47 -5.67
CA VAL A 112 7.46 7.32 -4.83
C VAL A 112 8.56 7.12 -3.79
N LYS A 113 8.37 6.16 -2.91
CA LYS A 113 9.42 5.69 -1.98
C LYS A 113 9.62 4.20 -2.15
N ILE A 114 10.86 3.77 -2.27
CA ILE A 114 11.21 2.35 -2.33
C ILE A 114 11.66 1.89 -0.96
N GLN A 115 11.14 0.75 -0.53
CA GLN A 115 11.50 0.12 0.74
C GLN A 115 12.47 -1.03 0.51
N PHE A 116 13.56 -1.03 1.28
CA PHE A 116 14.60 -2.04 1.24
C PHE A 116 14.73 -2.76 2.58
N TYR A 117 15.02 -4.05 2.51
CA TYR A 117 15.59 -4.82 3.60
C TYR A 117 16.98 -5.30 3.16
N GLY A 118 18.02 -4.69 3.72
CA GLY A 118 19.38 -4.84 3.20
C GLY A 118 19.47 -4.35 1.75
N THR A 119 19.75 -5.26 0.82
CA THR A 119 19.80 -4.98 -0.63
C THR A 119 18.53 -5.38 -1.38
N GLU A 120 17.58 -6.03 -0.70
CA GLU A 120 16.33 -6.51 -1.29
C GLU A 120 15.27 -5.41 -1.33
N VAL A 121 14.68 -5.19 -2.49
CA VAL A 121 13.48 -4.34 -2.63
C VAL A 121 12.27 -5.12 -2.13
N ILE A 122 11.63 -4.64 -1.08
CA ILE A 122 10.45 -5.28 -0.48
C ILE A 122 9.13 -4.61 -0.82
N GLY A 123 9.15 -3.41 -1.37
CA GLY A 123 7.95 -2.70 -1.79
C GLY A 123 8.18 -1.28 -2.24
N VAL A 124 7.12 -0.71 -2.77
CA VAL A 124 7.04 0.69 -3.20
C VAL A 124 5.89 1.34 -2.44
N THR A 125 6.11 2.52 -1.92
CA THR A 125 5.08 3.33 -1.25
C THR A 125 4.75 4.53 -2.12
N VAL A 126 3.47 4.66 -2.45
CA VAL A 126 2.94 5.80 -3.21
C VAL A 126 2.51 6.93 -2.26
N PRO A 127 2.39 8.17 -2.72
CA PRO A 127 1.84 9.26 -1.92
C PRO A 127 0.44 8.92 -1.38
N THR A 128 0.04 9.51 -0.26
CA THR A 128 -1.28 9.29 0.37
C THR A 128 -2.43 9.72 -0.53
N THR A 129 -2.19 10.73 -1.35
CA THR A 129 -3.12 11.20 -2.38
C THR A 129 -2.40 11.39 -3.70
N VAL A 130 -3.10 11.09 -4.78
CA VAL A 130 -2.60 11.27 -6.15
C VAL A 130 -3.64 11.97 -7.00
N GLU A 131 -3.18 12.67 -8.03
CA GLU A 131 -4.05 13.28 -9.03
C GLU A 131 -4.07 12.43 -10.28
N LEU A 132 -5.25 11.95 -10.66
CA LEU A 132 -5.46 11.15 -11.85
C LEU A 132 -6.59 11.74 -12.70
N THR A 133 -6.46 11.60 -14.01
CA THR A 133 -7.47 12.04 -14.98
C THR A 133 -8.46 10.90 -15.26
N VAL A 134 -9.74 11.23 -15.29
CA VAL A 134 -10.78 10.29 -15.69
C VAL A 134 -10.65 9.99 -17.20
N ALA A 135 -10.35 8.74 -17.52
CA ALA A 135 -10.29 8.28 -18.89
C ALA A 135 -11.70 7.98 -19.43
N GLU A 136 -12.52 7.30 -18.63
CA GLU A 136 -13.85 6.86 -19.01
C GLU A 136 -14.80 6.84 -17.80
N THR A 137 -16.03 7.33 -18.00
CA THR A 137 -17.10 7.23 -17.01
C THR A 137 -18.45 7.32 -17.72
N GLN A 138 -19.50 6.87 -17.05
CA GLN A 138 -20.87 7.01 -17.55
C GLN A 138 -21.30 8.48 -17.53
N PRO A 139 -22.09 8.94 -18.52
CA PRO A 139 -22.63 10.29 -18.51
C PRO A 139 -23.54 10.51 -17.30
N SER A 140 -23.59 11.74 -16.82
CA SER A 140 -24.49 12.17 -15.76
C SER A 140 -25.94 12.06 -16.22
N ILE A 141 -26.76 11.25 -15.58
CA ILE A 141 -28.17 11.10 -15.87
C ILE A 141 -28.94 12.15 -15.06
N LYS A 142 -29.45 13.19 -15.75
CA LYS A 142 -30.35 14.17 -15.14
C LYS A 142 -31.63 13.47 -14.71
N GLY A 143 -31.92 13.42 -13.41
CA GLY A 143 -33.15 12.89 -12.86
C GLY A 143 -33.06 11.51 -12.20
N ALA A 144 -31.86 10.91 -12.10
CA ALA A 144 -31.68 9.77 -11.21
C ALA A 144 -31.82 10.25 -9.76
N THR A 145 -32.83 9.73 -9.08
CA THR A 145 -32.95 9.92 -7.62
C THR A 145 -31.67 9.51 -6.94
N VAL A 146 -31.11 10.44 -6.19
CA VAL A 146 -29.86 10.31 -5.42
C VAL A 146 -29.99 9.15 -4.43
N THR A 147 -29.79 7.95 -4.87
CA THR A 147 -29.36 6.86 -4.00
C THR A 147 -27.83 6.94 -3.99
N GLY A 148 -27.28 7.43 -2.90
CA GLY A 148 -25.91 7.89 -2.69
C GLY A 148 -24.75 6.93 -2.97
N SER A 149 -24.80 6.16 -4.04
CA SER A 149 -23.76 5.17 -4.39
C SER A 149 -22.74 5.66 -5.43
N GLY A 150 -22.97 6.82 -6.06
CA GLY A 150 -22.07 7.31 -7.13
C GLY A 150 -22.03 6.38 -8.36
N LYS A 151 -21.08 6.63 -9.25
CA LYS A 151 -20.86 5.85 -10.48
C LYS A 151 -19.39 5.44 -10.61
N PRO A 152 -19.08 4.31 -11.28
CA PRO A 152 -17.70 3.94 -11.53
C PRO A 152 -17.08 4.85 -12.60
N ALA A 153 -15.83 5.24 -12.35
CA ALA A 153 -14.98 5.95 -13.29
C ALA A 153 -13.66 5.21 -13.42
N THR A 154 -13.20 5.04 -14.66
CA THR A 154 -11.88 4.47 -14.94
C THR A 154 -10.89 5.59 -15.14
N MET A 155 -9.82 5.58 -14.33
CA MET A 155 -8.73 6.55 -14.43
C MET A 155 -7.78 6.19 -15.58
N GLU A 156 -6.95 7.13 -15.98
CA GLU A 156 -5.93 6.98 -17.02
C GLU A 156 -4.92 5.84 -16.75
N THR A 157 -4.75 5.45 -15.47
CA THR A 157 -3.92 4.32 -15.03
C THR A 157 -4.62 2.96 -15.09
N GLY A 158 -5.92 2.93 -15.39
CA GLY A 158 -6.75 1.72 -15.33
C GLY A 158 -7.42 1.49 -13.97
N LEU A 159 -7.15 2.32 -12.97
CA LEU A 159 -7.82 2.26 -11.67
C LEU A 159 -9.32 2.61 -11.84
N VAL A 160 -10.18 1.80 -11.24
CA VAL A 160 -11.63 2.07 -11.18
C VAL A 160 -11.97 2.62 -9.80
N VAL A 161 -12.58 3.79 -9.77
CA VAL A 161 -12.96 4.50 -8.54
C VAL A 161 -14.43 4.86 -8.60
N ASN A 162 -15.12 4.74 -7.48
CA ASN A 162 -16.50 5.22 -7.36
C ASN A 162 -16.50 6.73 -7.13
N VAL A 163 -17.16 7.47 -8.01
CA VAL A 163 -17.16 8.93 -8.02
C VAL A 163 -18.60 9.47 -7.99
N PRO A 164 -18.81 10.73 -7.52
CA PRO A 164 -20.08 11.40 -7.59
C PRO A 164 -20.62 11.48 -9.03
N ASP A 165 -21.93 11.53 -9.19
CA ASP A 165 -22.60 11.53 -10.50
C ASP A 165 -22.22 12.73 -11.41
N PHE A 166 -21.80 13.87 -10.81
CA PHE A 166 -21.42 15.06 -11.55
C PHE A 166 -20.02 15.01 -12.19
N ILE A 167 -19.24 13.95 -11.92
CA ILE A 167 -17.92 13.78 -12.51
C ILE A 167 -18.03 13.35 -13.97
N GLU A 168 -17.24 13.99 -14.82
CA GLU A 168 -17.20 13.76 -16.25
C GLU A 168 -15.82 13.25 -16.69
N ALA A 169 -15.78 12.67 -17.88
CA ALA A 169 -14.51 12.26 -18.50
C ALA A 169 -13.57 13.47 -18.70
N ARG A 170 -12.28 13.23 -18.64
CA ARG A 170 -11.19 14.21 -18.76
C ARG A 170 -11.03 15.15 -17.55
N GLN A 171 -11.84 15.01 -16.52
CA GLN A 171 -11.61 15.74 -15.27
C GLN A 171 -10.49 15.11 -14.46
N LYS A 172 -9.69 15.95 -13.80
CA LYS A 172 -8.64 15.52 -12.90
C LYS A 172 -9.19 15.42 -11.47
N LEU A 173 -8.92 14.31 -10.83
CA LEU A 173 -9.44 13.98 -9.50
C LEU A 173 -8.31 13.70 -8.53
N VAL A 174 -8.52 14.05 -7.27
CA VAL A 174 -7.66 13.65 -6.14
C VAL A 174 -8.21 12.34 -5.59
N ILE A 175 -7.35 11.33 -5.54
CA ILE A 175 -7.67 9.97 -5.09
C ILE A 175 -6.87 9.64 -3.84
N ASN A 176 -7.52 9.08 -2.83
CA ASN A 176 -6.86 8.51 -1.66
C ASN A 176 -6.28 7.14 -2.03
N THR A 177 -4.96 6.98 -1.90
CA THR A 177 -4.27 5.75 -2.31
C THR A 177 -4.42 4.60 -1.31
N ALA A 178 -4.66 4.89 -0.04
CA ALA A 178 -4.85 3.87 0.98
C ALA A 178 -6.18 3.13 0.82
N GLU A 179 -7.24 3.85 0.43
CA GLU A 179 -8.61 3.34 0.31
C GLU A 179 -9.07 3.17 -1.14
N GLY A 180 -8.35 3.75 -2.10
CA GLY A 180 -8.77 3.77 -3.50
C GLY A 180 -10.05 4.58 -3.75
N THR A 181 -10.24 5.66 -2.99
CA THR A 181 -11.48 6.45 -2.98
C THR A 181 -11.29 7.86 -3.51
N TYR A 182 -12.34 8.41 -4.09
CA TYR A 182 -12.42 9.80 -4.51
C TYR A 182 -12.38 10.74 -3.31
N VAL A 183 -11.58 11.78 -3.38
CA VAL A 183 -11.49 12.84 -2.36
C VAL A 183 -12.12 14.15 -2.86
N SER A 184 -11.63 14.67 -3.98
CA SER A 184 -12.10 15.91 -4.56
C SER A 184 -11.73 16.02 -6.05
N ARG A 185 -12.22 17.05 -6.71
CA ARG A 185 -11.65 17.48 -8.00
C ARG A 185 -10.32 18.21 -7.72
N ALA A 186 -9.35 18.00 -8.59
CA ALA A 186 -8.07 18.70 -8.53
C ALA A 186 -8.17 20.12 -9.08
#